data_71d205f94819f33fe5b93f108da783d1
#
_entry.id   71d205f94819f33fe5b93f108da783d1
#
_cell.length_a   1.000
_cell.length_b   1.000
_cell.length_c   1.000
_cell.angle_alpha   90.00
_cell.angle_beta   90.00
_cell.angle_gamma   90.00
#
_symmetry.space_group_name_H-M   'P 1'
#
loop_
_entity.id
_entity.type
_entity.pdbx_description
1 polymer ?
#
loop_
_entity_poly.entity_id
_entity_poly.type
_entity_poly.pdbx_seq_one_letter_code
_entity_poly.pdbx_strand_id
1 'polypeptide(L)'
;MKKGELALRLRTDGKSNSEIASLLGMKQSSVRRLIAETRQAAPEAAIHESPDDRRTEDLRRALVHVQRQLAKAKERTEDLVEATISSTREATLALGPIPPVPPPAKDTRKRAEAALWHLTDWQGAKVTTSYNSEVMRERVMRFCEKASRITDIQRADHPVNHCVIAFGGDMVEGLFNFPGQAFEIDSTIFAQFVNVSRLEVDVVRYALSIYETVEVVAEWGNHGRIGSKRDTVPRSDNIDRMTYELARQLLADEKRLKWNDCPEDVQRIEVGNYRALLMHGDEVGRNGFASPNTIVQHANRWRSGAYPWEFRDVYVGHYHTHNEWSMANGEGSVYQTGSCESDNRYAGVMLAASAKPSQRLHFIDPDAGRVTASYKVWLD
;
A
#
# COMPACT_ATOMS: atom_id res chain seq x y z
N MET A 1 27.94 -64.81 9.06
CA MET A 1 28.13 -63.59 8.27
C MET A 1 29.58 -63.53 7.82
N LYS A 2 29.83 -63.43 6.51
CA LYS A 2 31.22 -63.39 5.97
C LYS A 2 31.87 -62.04 6.37
N LYS A 3 33.20 -62.04 6.65
CA LYS A 3 33.92 -60.81 7.06
C LYS A 3 33.70 -59.62 6.14
N GLY A 4 33.47 -59.87 4.83
CA GLY A 4 33.16 -58.82 3.86
C GLY A 4 31.82 -58.15 4.08
N GLU A 5 30.78 -58.91 4.37
CA GLU A 5 29.42 -58.40 4.66
C GLU A 5 29.40 -57.58 5.94
N LEU A 6 30.16 -58.02 6.94
CA LEU A 6 30.27 -57.28 8.21
C LEU A 6 31.04 -55.96 8.04
N ALA A 7 32.12 -55.97 7.24
CA ALA A 7 32.89 -54.77 6.91
C ALA A 7 32.06 -53.76 6.12
N LEU A 8 31.24 -54.23 5.18
CA LEU A 8 30.35 -53.36 4.39
C LEU A 8 29.26 -52.73 5.30
N ARG A 9 28.65 -53.52 6.18
CA ARG A 9 27.62 -53.02 7.12
C ARG A 9 28.20 -51.99 8.08
N LEU A 10 29.36 -52.24 8.69
CA LEU A 10 30.03 -51.28 9.56
C LEU A 10 30.40 -49.98 8.82
N ARG A 11 30.66 -50.05 7.53
CA ARG A 11 30.90 -48.87 6.69
C ARG A 11 29.64 -48.07 6.41
N THR A 12 28.52 -48.76 6.19
CA THR A 12 27.19 -48.12 6.04
C THR A 12 26.74 -47.45 7.34
N ASP A 13 27.10 -48.04 8.49
CA ASP A 13 26.84 -47.46 9.82
C ASP A 13 27.81 -46.33 10.19
N GLY A 14 28.57 -45.78 9.20
CA GLY A 14 29.39 -44.58 9.34
C GLY A 14 30.79 -44.80 9.91
N LYS A 15 31.23 -46.01 10.20
CA LYS A 15 32.58 -46.30 10.75
C LYS A 15 33.67 -46.09 9.74
N SER A 16 34.80 -45.54 10.15
CA SER A 16 35.98 -45.34 9.35
C SER A 16 36.68 -46.66 9.04
N ASN A 17 37.47 -46.73 7.96
CA ASN A 17 38.25 -47.92 7.64
C ASN A 17 39.25 -48.33 8.73
N SER A 18 39.72 -47.39 9.55
CA SER A 18 40.60 -47.65 10.69
C SER A 18 39.84 -48.33 11.83
N GLU A 19 38.64 -47.87 12.16
CA GLU A 19 37.79 -48.49 13.19
C GLU A 19 37.34 -49.91 12.76
N ILE A 20 36.97 -50.09 11.47
CA ILE A 20 36.60 -51.39 10.95
C ILE A 20 37.80 -52.35 10.99
N ALA A 21 39.01 -51.87 10.67
CA ALA A 21 40.24 -52.65 10.74
C ALA A 21 40.52 -53.13 12.17
N SER A 22 40.34 -52.22 13.16
CA SER A 22 40.48 -52.54 14.57
C SER A 22 39.45 -53.60 15.05
N LEU A 23 38.19 -53.42 14.66
CA LEU A 23 37.09 -54.33 15.03
C LEU A 23 37.17 -55.70 14.43
N LEU A 24 37.74 -55.83 13.21
CA LEU A 24 37.87 -57.09 12.48
C LEU A 24 39.24 -57.73 12.60
N GLY A 25 40.20 -57.13 13.32
CA GLY A 25 41.55 -57.60 13.47
C GLY A 25 42.33 -57.69 12.14
N MET A 26 42.16 -56.67 11.27
CA MET A 26 42.71 -56.63 9.92
C MET A 26 43.53 -55.38 9.67
N LYS A 27 44.39 -55.39 8.63
CA LYS A 27 45.05 -54.15 8.17
C LYS A 27 44.05 -53.27 7.42
N GLN A 28 44.15 -51.94 7.59
CA GLN A 28 43.25 -50.96 6.97
C GLN A 28 43.18 -51.09 5.40
N SER A 29 44.32 -51.41 4.77
CA SER A 29 44.39 -51.71 3.31
C SER A 29 43.56 -52.92 2.91
N SER A 30 43.55 -53.98 3.75
CA SER A 30 42.75 -55.18 3.55
C SER A 30 41.24 -54.92 3.72
N VAL A 31 40.84 -54.01 4.61
CA VAL A 31 39.43 -53.61 4.75
C VAL A 31 38.93 -52.90 3.50
N ARG A 32 39.72 -51.99 2.91
CA ARG A 32 39.36 -51.31 1.65
C ARG A 32 39.12 -52.28 0.53
N ARG A 33 40.05 -53.26 0.35
CA ARG A 33 39.94 -54.28 -0.68
C ARG A 33 38.73 -55.18 -0.43
N LEU A 34 38.51 -55.63 0.78
CA LEU A 34 37.39 -56.50 1.15
C LEU A 34 36.04 -55.87 0.92
N ILE A 35 35.90 -54.58 1.23
CA ILE A 35 34.67 -53.80 0.95
C ILE A 35 34.45 -53.66 -0.55
N ALA A 36 35.50 -53.36 -1.31
CA ALA A 36 35.42 -53.24 -2.78
C ALA A 36 35.00 -54.58 -3.45
N GLU A 37 35.65 -55.67 -3.06
CA GLU A 37 35.34 -57.03 -3.56
C GLU A 37 33.91 -57.46 -3.17
N THR A 38 33.45 -57.14 -1.96
CA THR A 38 32.10 -57.44 -1.52
C THR A 38 31.04 -56.60 -2.25
N ARG A 39 31.35 -55.35 -2.59
CA ARG A 39 30.48 -54.51 -3.44
C ARG A 39 30.39 -55.02 -4.88
N GLN A 40 31.50 -55.49 -5.44
CA GLN A 40 31.51 -56.09 -6.81
C GLN A 40 30.83 -57.45 -6.89
N ALA A 41 30.84 -58.23 -5.78
CA ALA A 41 30.21 -59.54 -5.72
C ALA A 41 28.73 -59.53 -5.36
N ALA A 42 28.21 -58.38 -4.92
CA ALA A 42 26.76 -58.18 -4.76
C ALA A 42 26.14 -58.07 -6.17
N PRO A 43 25.16 -58.92 -6.54
CA PRO A 43 24.43 -58.71 -7.78
C PRO A 43 23.85 -57.27 -7.68
N GLU A 44 23.94 -56.51 -8.79
CA GLU A 44 23.17 -55.30 -8.95
C GLU A 44 21.69 -55.66 -8.76
N ALA A 45 21.23 -55.62 -7.51
CA ALA A 45 19.82 -55.53 -7.26
C ALA A 45 19.42 -54.23 -7.94
N ALA A 46 18.76 -54.32 -9.08
CA ALA A 46 18.07 -53.20 -9.69
C ALA A 46 17.30 -52.50 -8.54
N ILE A 47 17.75 -51.30 -8.19
CA ILE A 47 17.04 -50.46 -7.26
C ILE A 47 15.74 -50.18 -7.99
N HIS A 48 14.71 -50.99 -7.76
CA HIS A 48 13.35 -50.63 -8.08
C HIS A 48 13.05 -49.44 -7.18
N GLU A 49 13.32 -48.22 -7.69
CA GLU A 49 12.77 -47.02 -7.12
C GLU A 49 11.27 -47.24 -6.95
N SER A 50 10.82 -47.18 -5.73
CA SER A 50 9.39 -47.29 -5.45
C SER A 50 8.64 -46.18 -6.19
N PRO A 51 7.39 -46.37 -6.57
CA PRO A 51 6.58 -45.28 -7.15
C PRO A 51 6.58 -44.02 -6.28
N ASP A 52 6.74 -44.19 -4.96
CA ASP A 52 6.82 -43.06 -4.01
C ASP A 52 8.17 -42.33 -4.06
N ASP A 53 9.27 -43.04 -4.33
CA ASP A 53 10.59 -42.41 -4.47
C ASP A 53 10.66 -41.56 -5.74
N ARG A 54 10.10 -42.03 -6.85
CA ARG A 54 9.98 -41.27 -8.12
C ARG A 54 9.11 -40.05 -7.94
N ARG A 55 7.98 -40.19 -7.29
CA ARG A 55 7.07 -39.08 -6.99
C ARG A 55 7.72 -38.02 -6.09
N THR A 56 8.50 -38.44 -5.11
CA THR A 56 9.26 -37.56 -4.22
C THR A 56 10.35 -36.79 -4.99
N GLU A 57 11.06 -37.46 -5.90
CA GLU A 57 12.08 -36.82 -6.74
C GLU A 57 11.46 -35.82 -7.75
N ASP A 58 10.33 -36.19 -8.35
CA ASP A 58 9.58 -35.27 -9.25
C ASP A 58 9.06 -34.06 -8.51
N LEU A 59 8.57 -34.24 -7.28
CA LEU A 59 8.15 -33.09 -6.42
C LEU A 59 9.33 -32.19 -6.05
N ARG A 60 10.50 -32.75 -5.74
CA ARG A 60 11.73 -31.98 -5.50
C ARG A 60 12.15 -31.16 -6.72
N ARG A 61 12.12 -31.79 -7.92
CA ARG A 61 12.42 -31.08 -9.18
C ARG A 61 11.43 -29.95 -9.45
N ALA A 62 10.14 -30.20 -9.24
CA ALA A 62 9.09 -29.20 -9.37
C ALA A 62 9.31 -28.05 -8.38
N LEU A 63 9.64 -28.36 -7.12
CA LEU A 63 9.92 -27.35 -6.10
C LEU A 63 11.12 -26.48 -6.48
N VAL A 64 12.24 -27.08 -6.92
CA VAL A 64 13.41 -26.33 -7.37
C VAL A 64 13.08 -25.45 -8.58
N HIS A 65 12.26 -25.96 -9.51
CA HIS A 65 11.81 -25.18 -10.65
C HIS A 65 10.98 -23.93 -10.22
N VAL A 66 10.00 -24.13 -9.33
CA VAL A 66 9.17 -23.04 -8.79
C VAL A 66 10.02 -22.04 -8.01
N GLN A 67 10.98 -22.51 -7.19
CA GLN A 67 11.90 -21.61 -6.48
C GLN A 67 12.75 -20.76 -7.43
N ARG A 68 13.23 -21.34 -8.55
CA ARG A 68 13.95 -20.57 -9.57
C ARG A 68 13.06 -19.56 -10.30
N GLN A 69 11.80 -19.90 -10.57
CA GLN A 69 10.85 -18.97 -11.16
C GLN A 69 10.54 -17.82 -10.18
N LEU A 70 10.36 -18.13 -8.90
CA LEU A 70 10.14 -17.14 -7.85
C LEU A 70 11.35 -16.20 -7.71
N ALA A 71 12.58 -16.73 -7.73
CA ALA A 71 13.79 -15.91 -7.67
C ALA A 71 13.88 -14.94 -8.86
N LYS A 72 13.61 -15.44 -10.09
CA LYS A 72 13.56 -14.58 -11.29
C LYS A 72 12.43 -13.53 -11.24
N ALA A 73 11.27 -13.87 -10.66
CA ALA A 73 10.19 -12.92 -10.51
C ALA A 73 10.56 -11.81 -9.51
N LYS A 74 11.25 -12.16 -8.40
CA LYS A 74 11.76 -11.19 -7.43
C LYS A 74 12.80 -10.27 -8.05
N GLU A 75 13.79 -10.83 -8.75
CA GLU A 75 14.81 -10.06 -9.46
C GLU A 75 14.19 -9.04 -10.44
N ARG A 76 13.18 -9.45 -11.23
CA ARG A 76 12.44 -8.55 -12.11
C ARG A 76 11.67 -7.46 -11.37
N THR A 77 11.17 -7.76 -10.18
CA THR A 77 10.47 -6.77 -9.36
C THR A 77 11.47 -5.76 -8.79
N GLU A 78 12.64 -6.21 -8.33
CA GLU A 78 13.73 -5.35 -7.87
C GLU A 78 14.23 -4.44 -9.00
N ASP A 79 14.46 -4.99 -10.21
CA ASP A 79 14.82 -4.22 -11.41
C ASP A 79 13.76 -3.17 -11.76
N LEU A 80 12.47 -3.51 -11.64
CA LEU A 80 11.37 -2.58 -11.91
C LEU A 80 11.34 -1.45 -10.88
N VAL A 81 11.54 -1.77 -9.61
CA VAL A 81 11.63 -0.77 -8.52
C VAL A 81 12.79 0.17 -8.75
N GLU A 82 13.98 -0.36 -9.05
CA GLU A 82 15.16 0.45 -9.32
C GLU A 82 15.00 1.32 -10.57
N ALA A 83 14.43 0.77 -11.65
CA ALA A 83 14.10 1.53 -12.84
C ALA A 83 13.07 2.64 -12.56
N THR A 84 12.08 2.36 -11.73
CA THR A 84 11.06 3.35 -11.32
C THR A 84 11.70 4.47 -10.50
N ILE A 85 12.55 4.15 -9.53
CA ILE A 85 13.28 5.13 -8.73
C ILE A 85 14.20 5.98 -9.60
N SER A 86 14.96 5.38 -10.51
CA SER A 86 15.85 6.09 -11.43
C SER A 86 15.07 7.02 -12.35
N SER A 87 13.99 6.51 -12.95
CA SER A 87 13.11 7.31 -13.83
C SER A 87 12.40 8.43 -13.09
N THR A 88 12.05 8.20 -11.80
CA THR A 88 11.51 9.23 -10.91
C THR A 88 12.49 10.39 -10.74
N ARG A 89 13.73 10.05 -10.45
CA ARG A 89 14.80 11.04 -10.26
C ARG A 89 15.02 11.85 -11.55
N GLU A 90 15.06 11.19 -12.69
CA GLU A 90 15.20 11.85 -13.99
C GLU A 90 13.99 12.74 -14.32
N ALA A 91 12.77 12.27 -14.08
CA ALA A 91 11.55 13.05 -14.30
C ALA A 91 11.49 14.27 -13.36
N THR A 92 11.92 14.13 -12.10
CA THR A 92 12.01 15.24 -11.14
C THR A 92 13.02 16.29 -11.60
N LEU A 93 14.20 15.85 -12.05
CA LEU A 93 15.22 16.75 -12.58
C LEU A 93 14.78 17.45 -13.86
N ALA A 94 14.01 16.77 -14.72
CA ALA A 94 13.50 17.33 -15.99
C ALA A 94 12.35 18.33 -15.80
N LEU A 95 11.53 18.19 -14.75
CA LEU A 95 10.44 19.11 -14.45
C LEU A 95 10.93 20.48 -13.96
N GLY A 96 12.11 20.52 -13.36
CA GLY A 96 12.65 21.73 -12.75
C GLY A 96 11.81 22.25 -11.57
N PRO A 97 12.25 23.33 -10.90
CA PRO A 97 11.49 23.91 -9.79
C PRO A 97 10.19 24.55 -10.28
N ILE A 98 9.10 24.25 -9.60
CA ILE A 98 7.81 24.87 -9.83
C ILE A 98 7.74 26.19 -9.03
N PRO A 99 7.45 27.34 -9.66
CA PRO A 99 7.42 28.61 -8.94
C PRO A 99 6.30 28.63 -7.89
N PRO A 100 6.55 29.26 -6.72
CA PRO A 100 5.56 29.40 -5.67
C PRO A 100 4.27 30.06 -6.12
N VAL A 101 3.15 29.69 -5.51
CA VAL A 101 1.84 30.26 -5.79
C VAL A 101 1.69 31.60 -5.04
N PRO A 102 1.18 32.69 -5.68
CA PRO A 102 0.87 33.92 -4.97
C PRO A 102 -0.12 33.67 -3.82
N PRO A 103 0.09 34.27 -2.63
CA PRO A 103 -0.82 34.10 -1.51
C PRO A 103 -2.17 34.80 -1.76
N PRO A 104 -3.28 34.26 -1.25
CA PRO A 104 -4.57 34.96 -1.27
C PRO A 104 -4.56 36.17 -0.34
N ALA A 105 -5.60 36.98 -0.43
CA ALA A 105 -5.81 38.07 0.51
C ALA A 105 -6.02 37.54 1.93
N LYS A 106 -5.41 38.24 2.92
CA LYS A 106 -5.54 37.85 4.33
C LYS A 106 -6.94 38.20 4.87
N ASP A 107 -7.55 37.22 5.55
CA ASP A 107 -8.75 37.44 6.36
C ASP A 107 -8.37 37.38 7.84
N THR A 108 -8.43 38.52 8.51
CA THR A 108 -8.03 38.71 9.92
C THR A 108 -9.18 38.67 10.92
N ARG A 109 -10.40 38.29 10.48
CA ARG A 109 -11.54 38.12 11.38
C ARG A 109 -11.24 37.02 12.42
N LYS A 110 -11.96 37.08 13.54
CA LYS A 110 -11.85 36.09 14.62
C LYS A 110 -12.68 34.84 14.32
N ARG A 111 -12.45 33.77 15.06
CA ARG A 111 -13.12 32.47 14.96
C ARG A 111 -12.87 31.80 13.59
N ALA A 112 -11.61 31.74 13.21
CA ALA A 112 -11.23 31.07 12.00
C ALA A 112 -11.50 29.55 12.08
N GLU A 113 -12.04 29.00 11.01
CA GLU A 113 -12.11 27.58 10.78
C GLU A 113 -10.99 27.13 9.85
N ALA A 114 -10.71 25.83 9.82
CA ALA A 114 -9.84 25.22 8.85
C ALA A 114 -10.66 24.31 7.93
N ALA A 115 -10.28 24.26 6.66
CA ALA A 115 -10.81 23.27 5.73
C ALA A 115 -10.02 21.95 5.85
N LEU A 116 -10.69 20.82 5.66
CA LEU A 116 -10.07 19.52 5.49
C LEU A 116 -10.63 18.87 4.24
N TRP A 117 -9.74 18.61 3.28
CA TRP A 117 -10.03 17.90 2.04
C TRP A 117 -9.61 16.44 2.21
N HIS A 118 -10.53 15.50 2.32
CA HIS A 118 -10.19 14.09 2.32
C HIS A 118 -10.37 13.52 0.91
N LEU A 119 -9.25 13.30 0.26
CA LEU A 119 -9.08 12.83 -1.11
C LEU A 119 -8.48 11.43 -1.09
N THR A 120 -9.16 10.45 -1.65
CA THR A 120 -8.76 9.05 -1.59
C THR A 120 -9.30 8.29 -2.80
N ASP A 121 -8.76 7.11 -3.05
CA ASP A 121 -9.29 6.18 -4.05
C ASP A 121 -9.44 6.84 -5.43
N TRP A 122 -8.40 7.52 -5.89
CA TRP A 122 -8.37 8.10 -7.24
C TRP A 122 -8.28 7.00 -8.29
N GLN A 123 -7.66 5.86 -7.97
CA GLN A 123 -7.49 4.72 -8.86
C GLN A 123 -6.89 5.14 -10.21
N GLY A 124 -5.79 5.88 -10.14
CA GLY A 124 -5.12 6.47 -11.32
C GLY A 124 -4.70 5.40 -12.33
N ALA A 125 -5.20 5.51 -13.53
CA ALA A 125 -5.13 4.58 -14.66
C ALA A 125 -6.22 3.48 -14.70
N LYS A 126 -7.09 3.35 -13.73
CA LYS A 126 -8.24 2.43 -13.83
C LYS A 126 -9.07 2.74 -15.05
N VAL A 127 -9.47 1.70 -15.78
CA VAL A 127 -10.41 1.79 -16.90
C VAL A 127 -11.70 1.06 -16.57
N THR A 128 -12.82 1.79 -16.67
CA THR A 128 -14.18 1.24 -16.65
C THR A 128 -14.95 1.77 -17.87
N THR A 129 -16.25 1.51 -17.95
CA THR A 129 -17.09 2.06 -19.03
C THR A 129 -17.21 3.59 -18.99
N SER A 130 -16.99 4.20 -17.83
CA SER A 130 -17.15 5.65 -17.59
C SER A 130 -15.99 6.29 -16.83
N TYR A 131 -14.85 5.62 -16.74
CA TYR A 131 -13.69 6.08 -15.99
C TYR A 131 -12.38 5.72 -16.68
N ASN A 132 -11.45 6.66 -16.67
CA ASN A 132 -10.06 6.55 -17.15
C ASN A 132 -9.22 7.66 -16.52
N SER A 133 -7.94 7.76 -16.88
CA SER A 133 -7.02 8.78 -16.34
C SER A 133 -7.47 10.22 -16.65
N GLU A 134 -8.11 10.49 -17.77
CA GLU A 134 -8.62 11.82 -18.13
C GLU A 134 -9.81 12.20 -17.24
N VAL A 135 -10.79 11.31 -17.12
CA VAL A 135 -11.96 11.48 -16.21
C VAL A 135 -11.54 11.62 -14.77
N MET A 136 -10.52 10.87 -14.32
CA MET A 136 -9.92 11.03 -12.99
C MET A 136 -9.47 12.48 -12.78
N ARG A 137 -8.64 13.00 -13.69
CA ARG A 137 -8.13 14.37 -13.60
C ARG A 137 -9.27 15.40 -13.57
N GLU A 138 -10.25 15.27 -14.44
CA GLU A 138 -11.41 16.16 -14.48
C GLU A 138 -12.17 16.15 -13.16
N ARG A 139 -12.43 14.97 -12.57
CA ARG A 139 -13.15 14.81 -11.30
C ARG A 139 -12.39 15.39 -10.13
N VAL A 140 -11.08 15.14 -10.04
CA VAL A 140 -10.24 15.71 -8.99
C VAL A 140 -10.21 17.24 -9.07
N MET A 141 -10.04 17.81 -10.25
CA MET A 141 -10.06 19.27 -10.41
C MET A 141 -11.45 19.86 -10.14
N ARG A 142 -12.51 19.17 -10.54
CA ARG A 142 -13.91 19.53 -10.19
C ARG A 142 -14.15 19.54 -8.68
N PHE A 143 -13.52 18.61 -7.94
CA PHE A 143 -13.55 18.68 -6.48
C PHE A 143 -12.93 19.99 -6.00
N CYS A 144 -11.74 20.36 -6.48
CA CYS A 144 -11.07 21.60 -6.08
C CYS A 144 -11.93 22.83 -6.35
N GLU A 145 -12.57 22.91 -7.51
CA GLU A 145 -13.48 24.01 -7.85
C GLU A 145 -14.71 24.08 -6.95
N LYS A 146 -15.35 22.93 -6.69
CA LYS A 146 -16.50 22.84 -5.79
C LYS A 146 -16.11 23.18 -4.35
N ALA A 147 -14.97 22.66 -3.87
CA ALA A 147 -14.44 22.94 -2.54
C ALA A 147 -14.13 24.44 -2.36
N SER A 148 -13.56 25.09 -3.37
CA SER A 148 -13.36 26.55 -3.37
C SER A 148 -14.69 27.30 -3.17
N ARG A 149 -15.71 26.98 -3.98
CA ARG A 149 -17.03 27.64 -3.87
C ARG A 149 -17.70 27.41 -2.51
N ILE A 150 -17.58 26.20 -1.97
CA ILE A 150 -18.14 25.90 -0.64
C ILE A 150 -17.35 26.65 0.44
N THR A 151 -16.04 26.79 0.29
CA THR A 151 -15.20 27.58 1.18
C THR A 151 -15.59 29.06 1.16
N ASP A 152 -15.94 29.63 0.00
CA ASP A 152 -16.41 31.00 -0.10
C ASP A 152 -17.78 31.21 0.61
N ILE A 153 -18.66 30.19 0.57
CA ILE A 153 -19.89 30.18 1.35
C ILE A 153 -19.58 30.20 2.86
N GLN A 154 -18.67 29.34 3.30
CA GLN A 154 -18.25 29.26 4.72
C GLN A 154 -17.59 30.55 5.19
N ARG A 155 -16.82 31.20 4.32
CA ARG A 155 -16.18 32.50 4.56
C ARG A 155 -17.18 33.67 4.78
N ALA A 156 -18.44 33.50 4.42
CA ALA A 156 -19.45 34.51 4.73
C ALA A 156 -19.57 34.72 6.24
N ASP A 157 -19.36 33.69 7.05
CA ASP A 157 -19.43 33.73 8.51
C ASP A 157 -18.06 33.66 9.20
N HIS A 158 -17.20 32.73 8.78
CA HIS A 158 -15.89 32.44 9.39
C HIS A 158 -14.73 32.66 8.43
N PRO A 159 -13.55 33.19 8.88
CA PRO A 159 -12.34 33.10 8.09
C PRO A 159 -11.94 31.61 7.90
N VAL A 160 -11.51 31.26 6.70
CA VAL A 160 -10.96 29.93 6.42
C VAL A 160 -9.63 30.13 5.70
N ASN A 161 -8.55 30.20 6.48
CA ASN A 161 -7.21 30.56 6.00
C ASN A 161 -6.26 29.36 5.91
N HIS A 162 -6.64 28.25 6.55
CA HIS A 162 -5.84 27.02 6.60
C HIS A 162 -6.60 25.85 5.97
N CYS A 163 -5.88 25.01 5.24
CA CYS A 163 -6.42 23.77 4.67
C CYS A 163 -5.51 22.59 4.99
N VAL A 164 -6.10 21.50 5.47
CA VAL A 164 -5.45 20.20 5.51
C VAL A 164 -5.93 19.39 4.32
N ILE A 165 -5.01 18.91 3.51
CA ILE A 165 -5.28 17.93 2.45
C ILE A 165 -4.87 16.57 3.01
N ALA A 166 -5.84 15.69 3.20
CA ALA A 166 -5.66 14.32 3.64
C ALA A 166 -5.75 13.38 2.42
N PHE A 167 -4.61 12.95 1.89
CA PHE A 167 -4.58 11.92 0.86
C PHE A 167 -4.72 10.54 1.50
N GLY A 168 -5.78 9.83 1.18
CA GLY A 168 -6.21 8.60 1.86
C GLY A 168 -5.75 7.30 1.21
N GLY A 169 -4.80 7.35 0.27
CA GLY A 169 -4.29 6.18 -0.44
C GLY A 169 -5.12 5.76 -1.67
N ASP A 170 -4.64 4.71 -2.35
CA ASP A 170 -5.15 4.23 -3.64
C ASP A 170 -5.24 5.35 -4.68
N MET A 171 -4.17 6.17 -4.71
CA MET A 171 -4.03 7.25 -5.68
C MET A 171 -3.74 6.69 -7.07
N VAL A 172 -2.96 5.61 -7.14
CA VAL A 172 -2.73 4.82 -8.37
C VAL A 172 -3.60 3.57 -8.39
N GLU A 173 -3.92 3.04 -9.58
CA GLU A 173 -4.53 1.71 -9.72
C GLU A 173 -3.52 0.60 -9.43
N GLY A 174 -2.25 0.82 -9.76
CA GLY A 174 -1.22 -0.21 -9.61
C GLY A 174 -1.24 -1.25 -10.72
N LEU A 175 -0.63 -2.40 -10.45
CA LEU A 175 -0.51 -3.51 -11.42
C LEU A 175 -0.44 -4.90 -10.75
N PHE A 176 -0.29 -4.98 -9.42
CA PHE A 176 0.12 -6.22 -8.75
C PHE A 176 -0.93 -6.80 -7.79
N ASN A 177 -2.12 -6.18 -7.68
CA ASN A 177 -3.09 -6.56 -6.66
C ASN A 177 -3.90 -7.81 -7.02
N PHE A 178 -4.29 -7.96 -8.29
CA PHE A 178 -5.10 -9.09 -8.73
C PHE A 178 -4.75 -9.53 -10.15
N PRO A 179 -4.98 -10.81 -10.48
CA PRO A 179 -4.78 -11.32 -11.83
C PRO A 179 -5.68 -10.59 -12.83
N GLY A 180 -5.12 -10.14 -13.93
CA GLY A 180 -5.87 -9.44 -14.98
C GLY A 180 -5.91 -7.91 -14.85
N GLN A 181 -5.44 -7.34 -13.76
CA GLN A 181 -5.39 -5.88 -13.56
C GLN A 181 -4.72 -5.13 -14.71
N ALA A 182 -3.69 -5.73 -15.32
CA ALA A 182 -3.01 -5.15 -16.49
C ALA A 182 -3.92 -4.90 -17.70
N PHE A 183 -5.09 -5.53 -17.78
CA PHE A 183 -6.08 -5.32 -18.83
C PHE A 183 -7.14 -4.27 -18.47
N GLU A 184 -7.08 -3.74 -17.26
CA GLU A 184 -8.01 -2.75 -16.72
C GLU A 184 -7.35 -1.40 -16.43
N ILE A 185 -6.21 -1.14 -17.09
CA ILE A 185 -5.46 0.12 -16.96
C ILE A 185 -5.18 0.74 -18.32
N ASP A 186 -5.14 2.08 -18.39
CA ASP A 186 -4.84 2.85 -19.57
C ASP A 186 -3.38 3.32 -19.68
N SER A 187 -2.58 3.08 -18.65
CA SER A 187 -1.21 3.56 -18.60
C SER A 187 -0.28 2.64 -17.79
N THR A 188 1.02 2.70 -18.11
CA THR A 188 2.05 1.94 -17.39
C THR A 188 2.22 2.45 -15.97
N ILE A 189 2.79 1.62 -15.07
CA ILE A 189 3.12 2.02 -13.69
C ILE A 189 3.91 3.33 -13.64
N PHE A 190 4.88 3.48 -14.53
CA PHE A 190 5.66 4.73 -14.64
C PHE A 190 4.78 5.93 -14.98
N ALA A 191 3.87 5.78 -15.96
CA ALA A 191 2.96 6.85 -16.31
C ALA A 191 1.94 7.15 -15.20
N GLN A 192 1.42 6.13 -14.50
CA GLN A 192 0.59 6.31 -13.30
C GLN A 192 1.32 7.17 -12.27
N PHE A 193 2.53 6.78 -11.93
CA PHE A 193 3.39 7.48 -10.98
C PHE A 193 3.55 8.96 -11.34
N VAL A 194 3.98 9.27 -12.57
CA VAL A 194 4.21 10.66 -13.01
C VAL A 194 2.91 11.47 -13.08
N ASN A 195 1.83 10.89 -13.64
CA ASN A 195 0.58 11.61 -13.84
C ASN A 195 -0.12 11.90 -12.51
N VAL A 196 -0.12 10.94 -11.58
CA VAL A 196 -0.70 11.11 -10.25
C VAL A 196 0.09 12.14 -9.44
N SER A 197 1.43 12.06 -9.43
CA SER A 197 2.25 13.08 -8.73
C SER A 197 1.99 14.49 -9.25
N ARG A 198 1.84 14.66 -10.56
CA ARG A 198 1.50 15.97 -11.15
C ARG A 198 0.11 16.44 -10.74
N LEU A 199 -0.85 15.55 -10.67
CA LEU A 199 -2.20 15.89 -10.23
C LEU A 199 -2.23 16.26 -8.73
N GLU A 200 -1.45 15.58 -7.88
CA GLU A 200 -1.25 15.96 -6.48
C GLU A 200 -0.66 17.37 -6.36
N VAL A 201 0.35 17.68 -7.17
CA VAL A 201 0.92 19.04 -7.25
C VAL A 201 -0.14 20.06 -7.67
N ASP A 202 -0.94 19.76 -8.68
CA ASP A 202 -2.01 20.67 -9.15
C ASP A 202 -3.05 20.91 -8.04
N VAL A 203 -3.46 19.88 -7.29
CA VAL A 203 -4.38 19.98 -6.16
C VAL A 203 -3.81 20.85 -5.05
N VAL A 204 -2.57 20.60 -4.64
CA VAL A 204 -1.90 21.40 -3.58
C VAL A 204 -1.74 22.85 -4.02
N ARG A 205 -1.34 23.11 -5.26
CA ARG A 205 -1.23 24.48 -5.81
C ARG A 205 -2.58 25.17 -5.87
N TYR A 206 -3.63 24.44 -6.23
CA TYR A 206 -4.99 24.97 -6.22
C TYR A 206 -5.40 25.39 -4.79
N ALA A 207 -5.16 24.52 -3.81
CA ALA A 207 -5.41 24.86 -2.41
C ALA A 207 -4.60 26.08 -1.94
N LEU A 208 -3.32 26.19 -2.30
CA LEU A 208 -2.46 27.33 -1.97
C LEU A 208 -2.93 28.64 -2.62
N SER A 209 -3.69 28.58 -3.72
CA SER A 209 -4.31 29.77 -4.32
C SER A 209 -5.53 30.26 -3.55
N ILE A 210 -6.12 29.41 -2.69
CA ILE A 210 -7.34 29.70 -1.91
C ILE A 210 -7.00 30.00 -0.45
N TYR A 211 -6.07 29.23 0.14
CA TYR A 211 -5.74 29.30 1.57
C TYR A 211 -4.36 29.91 1.80
N GLU A 212 -4.20 30.60 2.93
CA GLU A 212 -2.91 31.19 3.31
C GLU A 212 -1.86 30.12 3.60
N THR A 213 -2.27 29.02 4.20
CA THR A 213 -1.41 27.87 4.53
C THR A 213 -2.09 26.55 4.19
N VAL A 214 -1.28 25.61 3.74
CA VAL A 214 -1.74 24.24 3.44
C VAL A 214 -0.86 23.24 4.16
N GLU A 215 -1.47 22.23 4.76
CA GLU A 215 -0.78 21.05 5.30
C GLU A 215 -1.23 19.82 4.52
N VAL A 216 -0.29 18.97 4.12
CA VAL A 216 -0.59 17.68 3.50
C VAL A 216 -0.28 16.57 4.49
N VAL A 217 -1.27 15.71 4.71
CA VAL A 217 -1.14 14.44 5.44
C VAL A 217 -1.52 13.34 4.46
N ALA A 218 -0.62 12.39 4.23
CA ALA A 218 -0.81 11.40 3.20
C ALA A 218 -0.63 9.97 3.74
N GLU A 219 -1.58 9.09 3.46
CA GLU A 219 -1.55 7.66 3.71
C GLU A 219 -1.47 6.92 2.38
N TRP A 220 -0.86 5.77 2.35
CA TRP A 220 -0.80 4.92 1.16
C TRP A 220 -1.86 3.80 1.20
N GLY A 221 -2.36 3.45 0.03
CA GLY A 221 -3.36 2.40 -0.12
C GLY A 221 -2.78 1.03 -0.48
N ASN A 222 -3.67 0.09 -0.75
CA ASN A 222 -3.27 -1.25 -1.14
C ASN A 222 -2.98 -1.40 -2.64
N HIS A 223 -3.54 -0.52 -3.49
CA HIS A 223 -3.30 -0.57 -4.93
C HIS A 223 -1.89 -0.14 -5.32
N GLY A 224 -1.29 0.78 -4.57
CA GLY A 224 0.08 1.23 -4.78
C GLY A 224 1.18 0.23 -4.37
N ARG A 225 0.87 -0.92 -3.77
CA ARG A 225 1.86 -1.90 -3.32
C ARG A 225 2.70 -2.44 -4.47
N ILE A 226 4.01 -2.55 -4.20
CA ILE A 226 4.95 -3.22 -5.10
C ILE A 226 4.99 -4.70 -4.73
N GLY A 227 4.36 -5.54 -5.56
CA GLY A 227 4.21 -6.96 -5.30
C GLY A 227 2.86 -7.37 -4.71
N SER A 228 2.62 -8.66 -4.57
CA SER A 228 1.37 -9.19 -4.05
C SER A 228 1.31 -9.10 -2.52
N LYS A 229 0.11 -9.12 -1.94
CA LYS A 229 -0.12 -9.13 -0.49
C LYS A 229 0.58 -10.30 0.25
N ARG A 230 1.03 -11.33 -0.49
CA ARG A 230 1.75 -12.51 0.03
C ARG A 230 3.27 -12.36 -0.04
N ASP A 231 3.77 -11.33 -0.71
CA ASP A 231 5.18 -11.08 -0.84
C ASP A 231 5.74 -10.46 0.45
N THR A 232 7.02 -10.69 0.68
CA THR A 232 7.73 -10.17 1.86
C THR A 232 8.21 -8.72 1.69
N VAL A 233 7.63 -7.99 0.75
CA VAL A 233 7.96 -6.57 0.51
C VAL A 233 7.36 -5.73 1.62
N PRO A 234 8.11 -4.79 2.21
CA PRO A 234 7.58 -3.87 3.19
C PRO A 234 6.36 -3.11 2.65
N ARG A 235 5.37 -2.88 3.49
CA ARG A 235 4.17 -2.10 3.10
C ARG A 235 4.53 -0.68 2.67
N SER A 236 5.60 -0.14 3.25
CA SER A 236 6.15 1.18 2.91
C SER A 236 6.74 1.29 1.50
N ASP A 237 7.01 0.16 0.84
CA ASP A 237 7.38 0.12 -0.58
C ASP A 237 6.10 0.19 -1.42
N ASN A 238 5.67 1.41 -1.67
CA ASN A 238 4.36 1.72 -2.21
C ASN A 238 4.45 2.87 -3.21
N ILE A 239 3.76 2.73 -4.33
CA ILE A 239 3.77 3.73 -5.41
C ILE A 239 3.08 5.03 -4.95
N ASP A 240 2.00 4.96 -4.17
CA ASP A 240 1.37 6.17 -3.61
C ASP A 240 2.39 6.99 -2.80
N ARG A 241 3.18 6.32 -1.95
CA ARG A 241 4.25 6.99 -1.20
C ARG A 241 5.27 7.65 -2.12
N MET A 242 5.59 7.00 -3.23
CA MET A 242 6.52 7.57 -4.23
C MET A 242 5.91 8.79 -4.92
N THR A 243 4.59 8.79 -5.22
CA THR A 243 3.91 9.96 -5.82
C THR A 243 3.93 11.13 -4.86
N TYR A 244 3.65 10.91 -3.58
CA TYR A 244 3.72 11.94 -2.54
C TYR A 244 5.11 12.53 -2.38
N GLU A 245 6.14 11.70 -2.39
CA GLU A 245 7.51 12.16 -2.27
C GLU A 245 7.94 13.01 -3.48
N LEU A 246 7.56 12.61 -4.70
CA LEU A 246 7.81 13.42 -5.89
C LEU A 246 7.05 14.75 -5.83
N ALA A 247 5.78 14.74 -5.46
CA ALA A 247 4.99 15.96 -5.33
C ALA A 247 5.59 16.91 -4.26
N ARG A 248 6.03 16.38 -3.12
CA ARG A 248 6.73 17.12 -2.06
C ARG A 248 8.01 17.77 -2.57
N GLN A 249 8.82 17.04 -3.34
CA GLN A 249 10.07 17.58 -3.90
C GLN A 249 9.80 18.67 -4.93
N LEU A 250 8.80 18.51 -5.78
CA LEU A 250 8.41 19.52 -6.79
C LEU A 250 7.90 20.81 -6.14
N LEU A 251 7.36 20.74 -4.93
CA LEU A 251 6.82 21.86 -4.17
C LEU A 251 7.75 22.33 -3.04
N ALA A 252 9.02 21.91 -3.02
CA ALA A 252 9.95 22.20 -1.93
C ALA A 252 10.18 23.70 -1.65
N ASP A 253 10.01 24.54 -2.67
CA ASP A 253 10.17 26.01 -2.54
C ASP A 253 8.91 26.72 -1.99
N GLU A 254 7.80 25.99 -1.81
CA GLU A 254 6.55 26.59 -1.32
C GLU A 254 6.55 26.65 0.22
N LYS A 255 6.89 27.83 0.75
CA LYS A 255 7.03 28.05 2.20
C LYS A 255 5.70 28.01 2.99
N ARG A 256 4.56 28.11 2.32
CA ARG A 256 3.23 28.06 2.92
C ARG A 256 2.69 26.64 3.01
N LEU A 257 3.45 25.68 2.49
CA LEU A 257 3.13 24.26 2.50
C LEU A 257 3.91 23.55 3.61
N LYS A 258 3.20 22.83 4.45
CA LYS A 258 3.76 21.82 5.33
C LYS A 258 3.36 20.45 4.81
N TRP A 259 4.33 19.55 4.65
CA TRP A 259 4.08 18.17 4.26
C TRP A 259 4.55 17.24 5.36
N ASN A 260 3.65 16.44 5.90
CA ASN A 260 3.99 15.46 6.92
C ASN A 260 4.62 14.23 6.26
N ASP A 261 5.79 13.84 6.75
CA ASP A 261 6.37 12.55 6.40
C ASP A 261 5.49 11.44 6.94
N CYS A 262 5.27 10.41 6.12
CA CYS A 262 4.43 9.26 6.43
C CYS A 262 5.28 8.02 6.75
N PRO A 263 5.84 7.89 7.96
CA PRO A 263 6.60 6.70 8.31
C PRO A 263 5.74 5.54 8.82
N GLU A 264 4.47 5.80 9.15
CA GLU A 264 3.57 4.88 9.85
C GLU A 264 2.38 4.47 8.96
N ASP A 265 1.75 3.35 9.27
CA ASP A 265 0.55 2.83 8.58
C ASP A 265 -0.75 3.59 8.90
N VAL A 266 -0.71 4.59 9.77
CA VAL A 266 -1.84 5.44 10.15
C VAL A 266 -1.31 6.84 10.43
N GLN A 267 -1.89 7.83 9.79
CA GLN A 267 -1.43 9.20 9.90
C GLN A 267 -2.25 9.99 10.91
N ARG A 268 -1.64 11.04 11.46
CA ARG A 268 -2.26 11.95 12.43
C ARG A 268 -2.59 13.27 11.77
N ILE A 269 -3.83 13.72 11.96
CA ILE A 269 -4.30 15.04 11.54
C ILE A 269 -4.48 15.89 12.79
N GLU A 270 -3.82 17.05 12.84
CA GLU A 270 -3.92 18.00 13.95
C GLU A 270 -4.28 19.39 13.44
N VAL A 271 -5.36 19.95 13.96
CA VAL A 271 -5.79 21.33 13.67
C VAL A 271 -6.22 22.00 14.97
N GLY A 272 -5.32 22.74 15.60
CA GLY A 272 -5.56 23.26 16.95
C GLY A 272 -5.83 22.14 17.94
N ASN A 273 -7.00 22.15 18.56
CA ASN A 273 -7.45 21.09 19.48
C ASN A 273 -8.10 19.89 18.76
N TYR A 274 -8.33 19.98 17.45
CA TYR A 274 -8.87 18.86 16.67
C TYR A 274 -7.80 17.84 16.38
N ARG A 275 -8.12 16.57 16.64
CA ARG A 275 -7.24 15.42 16.40
C ARG A 275 -8.00 14.32 15.71
N ALA A 276 -7.49 13.84 14.59
CA ALA A 276 -8.07 12.73 13.87
C ALA A 276 -6.98 11.78 13.34
N LEU A 277 -7.39 10.54 13.07
CA LEU A 277 -6.55 9.57 12.37
C LEU A 277 -6.97 9.48 10.90
N LEU A 278 -6.00 9.31 10.04
CA LEU A 278 -6.18 8.94 8.64
C LEU A 278 -5.61 7.56 8.43
N MET A 279 -6.42 6.64 7.93
CA MET A 279 -6.02 5.31 7.49
C MET A 279 -6.63 5.01 6.12
N HIS A 280 -6.01 4.12 5.35
CA HIS A 280 -6.62 3.74 4.08
C HIS A 280 -7.88 2.88 4.30
N GLY A 281 -7.81 1.84 5.11
CA GLY A 281 -8.94 0.98 5.47
C GLY A 281 -8.71 -0.50 5.20
N ASP A 282 -7.72 -0.87 4.39
CA ASP A 282 -7.35 -2.27 4.14
C ASP A 282 -6.64 -2.94 5.33
N GLU A 283 -6.27 -2.15 6.34
CA GLU A 283 -5.77 -2.61 7.63
C GLU A 283 -6.85 -3.28 8.47
N VAL A 284 -8.12 -2.93 8.23
CA VAL A 284 -9.25 -3.39 9.03
C VAL A 284 -9.89 -4.62 8.38
N GLY A 285 -10.16 -5.63 9.19
CA GLY A 285 -10.84 -6.84 8.74
C GLY A 285 -9.92 -7.92 8.17
N ARG A 286 -10.54 -9.00 7.67
CA ARG A 286 -9.83 -10.09 6.98
C ARG A 286 -9.84 -9.84 5.48
N ASN A 287 -8.70 -10.00 4.83
CA ASN A 287 -8.54 -9.84 3.37
C ASN A 287 -8.87 -8.44 2.84
N GLY A 288 -8.79 -7.40 3.68
CA GLY A 288 -9.05 -6.02 3.25
C GLY A 288 -10.55 -5.66 3.16
N PHE A 289 -11.46 -6.52 3.61
CA PHE A 289 -12.89 -6.21 3.66
C PHE A 289 -13.39 -6.22 5.09
N ALA A 290 -14.02 -5.14 5.50
CA ALA A 290 -14.64 -5.01 6.81
C ALA A 290 -16.08 -4.49 6.67
N SER A 291 -16.98 -5.01 7.50
CA SER A 291 -18.28 -4.38 7.63
C SER A 291 -18.16 -3.02 8.33
N PRO A 292 -19.12 -2.10 8.13
CA PRO A 292 -19.14 -0.82 8.85
C PRO A 292 -18.96 -0.99 10.37
N ASN A 293 -19.63 -1.98 10.96
CA ASN A 293 -19.47 -2.28 12.39
C ASN A 293 -18.05 -2.67 12.76
N THR A 294 -17.34 -3.40 11.91
CA THR A 294 -15.95 -3.80 12.15
C THR A 294 -15.04 -2.59 12.15
N ILE A 295 -15.24 -1.65 11.22
CA ILE A 295 -14.45 -0.40 11.13
C ILE A 295 -14.68 0.45 12.39
N VAL A 296 -15.94 0.66 12.77
CA VAL A 296 -16.29 1.43 13.99
C VAL A 296 -15.76 0.76 15.26
N GLN A 297 -15.84 -0.57 15.37
CA GLN A 297 -15.29 -1.31 16.50
C GLN A 297 -13.74 -1.18 16.55
N HIS A 298 -13.07 -1.18 15.41
CA HIS A 298 -11.63 -0.98 15.34
C HIS A 298 -11.24 0.42 15.85
N ALA A 299 -11.91 1.46 15.36
CA ALA A 299 -11.73 2.84 15.82
C ALA A 299 -11.99 3.00 17.33
N ASN A 300 -13.05 2.37 17.86
CA ASN A 300 -13.36 2.37 19.28
C ASN A 300 -12.28 1.69 20.14
N ARG A 301 -11.70 0.58 19.67
CA ARG A 301 -10.58 -0.09 20.36
C ARG A 301 -9.35 0.79 20.42
N TRP A 302 -9.01 1.44 19.31
CA TRP A 302 -7.91 2.40 19.25
C TRP A 302 -8.11 3.55 20.24
N ARG A 303 -9.29 4.13 20.24
CA ARG A 303 -9.65 5.22 21.16
C ARG A 303 -9.63 4.78 22.64
N SER A 304 -9.93 3.52 22.91
CA SER A 304 -9.87 2.94 24.26
C SER A 304 -8.45 2.61 24.74
N GLY A 305 -7.41 3.08 24.05
CA GLY A 305 -6.02 2.96 24.45
C GLY A 305 -5.19 1.93 23.67
N ALA A 306 -5.76 1.26 22.66
CA ALA A 306 -4.97 0.38 21.78
C ALA A 306 -4.08 1.16 20.81
N TYR A 307 -4.35 2.45 20.59
CA TYR A 307 -3.49 3.36 19.85
C TYR A 307 -2.94 4.44 20.82
N PRO A 308 -1.61 4.70 20.81
CA PRO A 308 -0.97 5.52 21.84
C PRO A 308 -1.09 7.04 21.61
N TRP A 309 -2.19 7.47 21.01
CA TRP A 309 -2.46 8.88 20.75
C TRP A 309 -3.97 9.15 20.83
N GLU A 310 -4.36 10.21 21.53
CA GLU A 310 -5.76 10.59 21.66
C GLU A 310 -6.26 11.26 20.37
N PHE A 311 -7.40 10.82 19.88
CA PHE A 311 -8.05 11.37 18.70
C PHE A 311 -9.57 11.38 18.87
N ARG A 312 -10.23 12.24 18.10
CA ARG A 312 -11.68 12.34 18.06
C ARG A 312 -12.27 11.51 16.92
N ASP A 313 -11.78 11.73 15.71
CA ASP A 313 -12.36 11.21 14.49
C ASP A 313 -11.37 10.30 13.72
N VAL A 314 -11.90 9.50 12.79
CA VAL A 314 -11.12 8.65 11.90
C VAL A 314 -11.60 8.85 10.47
N TYR A 315 -10.69 9.10 9.55
CA TYR A 315 -10.93 9.17 8.11
C TYR A 315 -10.47 7.89 7.43
N VAL A 316 -11.33 7.36 6.52
CA VAL A 316 -11.13 6.05 5.87
C VAL A 316 -11.50 6.14 4.39
N GLY A 317 -10.68 5.56 3.51
CA GLY A 317 -10.94 5.32 2.09
C GLY A 317 -11.38 3.89 1.80
N HIS A 318 -10.79 3.28 0.78
CA HIS A 318 -10.80 1.85 0.42
C HIS A 318 -12.15 1.25 0.00
N TYR A 319 -13.24 1.65 0.62
CA TYR A 319 -14.56 1.03 0.42
C TYR A 319 -15.40 1.73 -0.66
N HIS A 320 -14.88 2.79 -1.28
CA HIS A 320 -15.46 3.56 -2.39
C HIS A 320 -16.87 4.11 -2.13
N THR A 321 -17.33 4.10 -0.89
CA THR A 321 -18.65 4.60 -0.50
C THR A 321 -18.53 5.71 0.53
N HIS A 322 -19.41 6.71 0.42
CA HIS A 322 -19.40 7.85 1.33
C HIS A 322 -20.37 7.61 2.48
N ASN A 323 -19.83 7.43 3.68
CA ASN A 323 -20.59 7.17 4.90
C ASN A 323 -20.02 7.93 6.11
N GLU A 324 -20.81 7.96 7.16
CA GLU A 324 -20.44 8.49 8.46
C GLU A 324 -21.09 7.65 9.56
N TRP A 325 -20.32 7.27 10.55
CA TRP A 325 -20.80 6.52 11.71
C TRP A 325 -20.26 7.10 12.99
N SER A 326 -21.15 7.33 13.96
CA SER A 326 -20.74 7.75 15.30
C SER A 326 -19.98 6.64 16.01
N MET A 327 -18.90 6.99 16.67
CA MET A 327 -18.21 6.12 17.61
C MET A 327 -18.95 6.04 18.94
N ALA A 328 -18.53 5.11 19.81
CA ALA A 328 -19.12 4.92 21.12
C ALA A 328 -19.17 6.27 21.90
N ASN A 329 -20.27 6.48 22.64
CA ASN A 329 -20.57 7.69 23.39
C ASN A 329 -20.88 8.96 22.56
N GLY A 330 -20.99 8.86 21.25
CA GLY A 330 -21.33 10.00 20.38
C GLY A 330 -20.26 11.10 20.31
N GLU A 331 -19.05 10.84 20.80
CA GLU A 331 -17.96 11.82 20.86
C GLU A 331 -16.91 11.64 19.76
N GLY A 332 -17.33 11.43 18.55
CA GLY A 332 -16.48 11.32 17.38
C GLY A 332 -17.11 10.43 16.34
N SER A 333 -16.56 10.48 15.13
CA SER A 333 -17.08 9.79 13.97
C SER A 333 -15.98 9.04 13.20
N VAL A 334 -16.41 7.99 12.52
CA VAL A 334 -15.67 7.40 11.41
C VAL A 334 -16.24 7.96 10.12
N TYR A 335 -15.42 8.65 9.37
CA TYR A 335 -15.74 9.26 8.09
C TYR A 335 -15.18 8.44 6.94
N GLN A 336 -16.02 7.67 6.29
CA GLN A 336 -15.65 6.94 5.08
C GLN A 336 -15.91 7.81 3.86
N THR A 337 -14.91 7.94 2.99
CA THR A 337 -15.00 8.76 1.77
C THR A 337 -15.16 7.88 0.54
N GLY A 338 -15.88 8.39 -0.46
CA GLY A 338 -16.08 7.73 -1.73
C GLY A 338 -14.84 7.75 -2.63
N SER A 339 -14.93 7.12 -3.79
CA SER A 339 -13.88 7.08 -4.81
C SER A 339 -14.11 8.14 -5.90
N CYS A 340 -13.07 8.40 -6.70
CA CYS A 340 -13.19 9.10 -7.96
C CYS A 340 -13.71 8.21 -9.10
N GLU A 341 -13.58 6.89 -8.99
CA GLU A 341 -14.02 5.96 -10.03
C GLU A 341 -15.55 5.80 -10.12
N SER A 342 -16.02 5.24 -11.20
CA SER A 342 -17.42 4.90 -11.44
C SER A 342 -17.52 3.64 -12.28
N ASP A 343 -18.70 2.96 -12.22
CA ASP A 343 -19.01 1.76 -12.99
C ASP A 343 -18.01 0.61 -12.81
N ASN A 344 -17.41 0.51 -11.63
CA ASN A 344 -16.55 -0.61 -11.27
C ASN A 344 -17.43 -1.87 -11.11
N ARG A 345 -17.35 -2.76 -12.11
CA ARG A 345 -18.12 -3.99 -12.14
C ARG A 345 -17.83 -4.90 -10.94
N TYR A 346 -16.58 -4.97 -10.51
CA TYR A 346 -16.20 -5.77 -9.35
C TYR A 346 -16.85 -5.23 -8.06
N ALA A 347 -16.73 -3.93 -7.83
CA ALA A 347 -17.37 -3.29 -6.68
C ALA A 347 -18.89 -3.44 -6.73
N GLY A 348 -19.51 -3.27 -7.89
CA GLY A 348 -20.96 -3.42 -8.05
C GLY A 348 -21.47 -4.84 -7.80
N VAL A 349 -20.81 -5.85 -8.35
CA VAL A 349 -21.28 -7.26 -8.29
C VAL A 349 -20.85 -7.95 -7.01
N MET A 350 -19.57 -7.78 -6.59
CA MET A 350 -19.00 -8.53 -5.46
C MET A 350 -19.21 -7.84 -4.12
N LEU A 351 -19.27 -6.50 -4.12
CA LEU A 351 -19.36 -5.70 -2.89
C LEU A 351 -20.73 -5.04 -2.73
N ALA A 352 -21.61 -5.15 -3.74
CA ALA A 352 -22.88 -4.40 -3.84
C ALA A 352 -22.67 -2.88 -3.61
N ALA A 353 -21.47 -2.39 -3.93
CA ALA A 353 -21.03 -1.02 -3.73
C ALA A 353 -20.99 -0.29 -5.08
N SER A 354 -22.15 0.13 -5.58
CA SER A 354 -22.23 1.07 -6.70
C SER A 354 -22.44 2.46 -6.13
N ALA A 355 -21.34 3.17 -5.84
CA ALA A 355 -21.43 4.54 -5.38
C ALA A 355 -21.15 5.52 -6.52
N LYS A 356 -21.86 6.64 -6.51
CA LYS A 356 -21.51 7.77 -7.37
C LYS A 356 -20.21 8.40 -6.88
N PRO A 357 -19.34 8.86 -7.79
CA PRO A 357 -18.05 9.42 -7.45
C PRO A 357 -18.20 10.66 -6.54
N SER A 358 -17.48 10.65 -5.44
CA SER A 358 -17.55 11.72 -4.45
C SER A 358 -16.30 11.74 -3.57
N GLN A 359 -15.93 12.93 -3.09
CA GLN A 359 -14.88 13.16 -2.10
C GLN A 359 -15.45 13.95 -0.94
N ARG A 360 -14.68 14.16 0.14
CA ARG A 360 -15.15 14.79 1.36
C ARG A 360 -14.47 16.12 1.61
N LEU A 361 -15.27 17.12 1.98
CA LEU A 361 -14.82 18.42 2.50
C LEU A 361 -15.43 18.62 3.87
N HIS A 362 -14.60 18.91 4.85
CA HIS A 362 -15.02 19.34 6.19
C HIS A 362 -14.53 20.74 6.50
N PHE A 363 -15.25 21.42 7.40
CA PHE A 363 -14.73 22.57 8.12
C PHE A 363 -14.60 22.22 9.61
N ILE A 364 -13.56 22.74 10.22
CA ILE A 364 -13.12 22.36 11.57
C ILE A 364 -12.95 23.64 12.37
N ASP A 365 -13.59 23.69 13.54
CA ASP A 365 -13.29 24.69 14.57
C ASP A 365 -12.06 24.20 15.36
N PRO A 366 -10.90 24.86 15.22
CA PRO A 366 -9.66 24.46 15.88
C PRO A 366 -9.71 24.65 17.39
N ASP A 367 -10.51 25.59 17.91
CA ASP A 367 -10.63 25.87 19.35
C ASP A 367 -11.55 24.85 20.01
N ALA A 368 -12.69 24.55 19.39
CA ALA A 368 -13.63 23.54 19.87
C ALA A 368 -13.18 22.10 19.58
N GLY A 369 -12.19 21.91 18.70
CA GLY A 369 -11.64 20.60 18.35
C GLY A 369 -12.64 19.67 17.68
N ARG A 370 -13.49 20.17 16.78
CA ARG A 370 -14.55 19.40 16.14
C ARG A 370 -14.85 19.86 14.71
N VAL A 371 -15.43 18.95 13.93
CA VAL A 371 -16.02 19.26 12.63
C VAL A 371 -17.28 20.10 12.85
N THR A 372 -17.40 21.22 12.13
CA THR A 372 -18.53 22.15 12.16
C THR A 372 -19.44 22.01 10.96
N ALA A 373 -18.86 21.64 9.80
CA ALA A 373 -19.62 21.37 8.59
C ALA A 373 -19.02 20.20 7.81
N SER A 374 -19.88 19.36 7.25
CA SER A 374 -19.52 18.16 6.50
C SER A 374 -20.20 18.18 5.14
N TYR A 375 -19.41 18.04 4.08
CA TYR A 375 -19.90 18.04 2.71
C TYR A 375 -19.47 16.77 1.98
N LYS A 376 -20.43 16.09 1.37
CA LYS A 376 -20.19 15.11 0.31
C LYS A 376 -20.14 15.87 -1.00
N VAL A 377 -18.94 15.98 -1.56
CA VAL A 377 -18.72 16.68 -2.82
C VAL A 377 -18.84 15.69 -3.97
N TRP A 378 -19.92 15.79 -4.73
CA TRP A 378 -20.17 14.97 -5.91
C TRP A 378 -19.26 15.36 -7.06
N LEU A 379 -18.77 14.39 -7.83
CA LEU A 379 -17.81 14.57 -8.91
C LEU A 379 -18.37 14.32 -10.32
N ASP A 380 -19.66 13.98 -10.39
CA ASP A 380 -20.41 13.83 -11.65
C ASP A 380 -20.87 15.17 -12.22
#